data_997f8a5c48e24620bae36cab48f4ca16
#
_entry.id   997f8a5c48e24620bae36cab48f4ca16
#
_cell.length_a   1.000
_cell.length_b   1.000
_cell.length_c   1.000
_cell.angle_alpha   90.00
_cell.angle_beta   90.00
_cell.angle_gamma   90.00
#
_symmetry.space_group_name_H-M   'P 1'
#
loop_
_entity.id
_entity.type
_entity.pdbx_description
1 polymer ?
#
loop_
_entity_poly.entity_id
_entity_poly.type
_entity_poly.pdbx_seq_one_letter_code
_entity_poly.pdbx_strand_id
1 'polypeptide(L)'
;TAGLVAALILKTRFPSKKIQIIRSEKIGIIGVGEGSTEHWNEFMNYIGLTFQDIIKNCDATFKSGIMFKNWHDKDYLHSIGPEHEIINGQYRTYYGKVISHDWSNKELNPLGTWENTVDEWHLDNDSPYNQFHFNTQKLNDYLHIIAEQKGINILDDEIKDVVLSDQGDISYIVGEKTNYASDFFIDCTGFKRLLINKLGAKWNSYSKYLKMKSAIVFPTEQKQEIDLWTTARAMDYGWMFTIPVWDRCGNGYIFDSDYITADQAQQEVEELLGKKINVGKHLKFDPGALDRVWINNCCAIGLSASFVEPLEATSIGTSINQTFLLMHRLPNYTKKSIDEYNKQIEIVLHNIRDFVALHYVTNKGHNEFWKDIKNVPLPGDLSDWLAHWKNNLPILEDFIHTGSYALFKDPHFIQILAGLELFNRDGLLSEYNMLSDANRKLADGIREERNVLGMNKVMIGHKDFLQRLRAKE
;
A
#
# COMPACT_ATOMS: atom_id res chain seq x y z
N THR A 1 10.37 -5.49 8.68
CA THR A 1 9.14 -4.74 9.03
C THR A 1 8.00 -5.69 9.38
N ALA A 2 7.56 -6.59 8.47
CA ALA A 2 6.39 -7.45 8.69
C ALA A 2 6.45 -8.26 10.01
N GLY A 3 7.60 -8.86 10.33
CA GLY A 3 7.78 -9.62 11.57
C GLY A 3 7.66 -8.76 12.84
N LEU A 4 8.18 -7.52 12.81
CA LEU A 4 8.04 -6.57 13.94
C LEU A 4 6.59 -6.14 14.11
N VAL A 5 5.88 -5.80 13.02
CA VAL A 5 4.46 -5.46 13.03
C VAL A 5 3.63 -6.61 13.61
N ALA A 6 3.84 -7.84 13.11
CA ALA A 6 3.13 -9.01 13.58
C ALA A 6 3.39 -9.30 15.07
N ALA A 7 4.65 -9.23 15.50
CA ALA A 7 5.00 -9.47 16.88
C ALA A 7 4.41 -8.43 17.83
N LEU A 8 4.41 -7.14 17.45
CA LEU A 8 3.84 -6.04 18.24
C LEU A 8 2.33 -6.17 18.40
N ILE A 9 1.60 -6.45 17.33
CA ILE A 9 0.14 -6.69 17.38
C ILE A 9 -0.17 -7.87 18.29
N LEU A 10 0.50 -9.00 18.06
CA LEU A 10 0.25 -10.22 18.85
C LEU A 10 0.67 -10.07 20.32
N LYS A 11 1.76 -9.36 20.61
CA LYS A 11 2.17 -9.09 21.99
C LYS A 11 1.21 -8.18 22.72
N THR A 12 0.67 -7.19 22.03
CA THR A 12 -0.37 -6.31 22.59
C THR A 12 -1.65 -7.08 22.89
N ARG A 13 -2.05 -8.00 22.00
CA ARG A 13 -3.25 -8.84 22.19
C ARG A 13 -3.07 -9.91 23.25
N PHE A 14 -1.90 -10.54 23.30
CA PHE A 14 -1.58 -11.67 24.16
C PHE A 14 -0.36 -11.39 25.04
N PRO A 15 -0.46 -10.49 26.02
CA PRO A 15 0.70 -9.99 26.77
C PRO A 15 1.42 -11.09 27.57
N SER A 16 0.72 -12.14 27.97
CA SER A 16 1.30 -13.30 28.69
C SER A 16 2.06 -14.28 27.80
N LYS A 17 1.87 -14.22 26.47
CA LYS A 17 2.56 -15.14 25.55
C LYS A 17 4.02 -14.71 25.35
N LYS A 18 4.90 -15.72 25.28
CA LYS A 18 6.29 -15.51 24.90
C LYS A 18 6.35 -15.36 23.38
N ILE A 19 6.80 -14.21 22.91
CA ILE A 19 7.03 -13.92 21.50
C ILE A 19 8.51 -13.69 21.32
N GLN A 20 9.07 -14.30 20.28
CA GLN A 20 10.48 -14.20 19.90
C GLN A 20 10.59 -13.87 18.42
N ILE A 21 11.44 -12.94 18.07
CA ILE A 21 11.80 -12.64 16.69
C ILE A 21 13.21 -13.17 16.45
N ILE A 22 13.38 -13.90 15.37
CA ILE A 22 14.68 -14.32 14.86
C ILE A 22 14.92 -13.59 13.55
N ARG A 23 15.96 -12.78 13.49
CA ARG A 23 16.33 -12.00 12.30
C ARG A 23 17.81 -12.19 11.99
N SER A 24 18.20 -12.04 10.75
CA SER A 24 19.61 -12.02 10.37
C SER A 24 20.04 -10.61 9.99
N GLU A 25 20.97 -10.06 10.74
CA GLU A 25 21.59 -8.75 10.44
C GLU A 25 22.38 -8.79 9.13
N LYS A 26 22.93 -9.96 8.77
CA LYS A 26 23.67 -10.16 7.51
C LYS A 26 22.78 -9.98 6.28
N ILE A 27 21.50 -10.41 6.35
CA ILE A 27 20.56 -10.31 5.24
C ILE A 27 19.98 -8.89 5.13
N GLY A 28 19.75 -8.24 6.28
CA GLY A 28 19.21 -6.89 6.36
C GLY A 28 17.75 -6.79 5.87
N ILE A 29 17.36 -5.58 5.46
CA ILE A 29 16.01 -5.25 4.96
C ILE A 29 16.04 -4.82 3.50
N ILE A 30 14.90 -4.97 2.81
CA ILE A 30 14.79 -4.65 1.38
C ILE A 30 14.41 -3.18 1.15
N GLY A 31 13.71 -2.53 2.08
CA GLY A 31 13.11 -1.21 1.90
C GLY A 31 14.11 -0.06 1.63
N VAL A 32 13.67 0.93 0.86
CA VAL A 32 14.42 2.14 0.48
C VAL A 32 13.74 3.44 0.92
N GLY A 33 12.56 3.34 1.44
CA GLY A 33 11.53 4.28 1.80
C GLY A 33 10.23 3.64 1.41
N GLU A 34 9.23 3.75 2.26
CA GLU A 34 7.94 3.12 2.04
C GLU A 34 6.81 4.10 2.35
N GLY A 35 5.70 4.00 1.60
CA GLY A 35 4.44 4.62 1.94
C GLY A 35 3.58 3.64 2.74
N SER A 36 2.71 4.17 3.58
CA SER A 36 1.69 3.38 4.25
C SER A 36 0.33 3.47 3.56
N THR A 37 -0.59 2.63 4.01
CA THR A 37 -2.04 2.77 3.85
C THR A 37 -2.66 3.19 5.20
N GLU A 38 -3.97 3.44 5.26
CA GLU A 38 -4.70 3.80 6.48
C GLU A 38 -4.55 2.78 7.61
N HIS A 39 -4.33 1.51 7.29
CA HIS A 39 -4.07 0.43 8.27
C HIS A 39 -2.89 0.74 9.20
N TRP A 40 -1.96 1.59 8.76
CA TRP A 40 -0.85 2.03 9.60
C TRP A 40 -1.33 2.83 10.82
N ASN A 41 -2.34 3.67 10.65
CA ASN A 41 -2.92 4.42 11.76
C ASN A 41 -3.61 3.48 12.77
N GLU A 42 -4.33 2.46 12.29
CA GLU A 42 -4.90 1.42 13.17
C GLU A 42 -3.81 0.69 13.96
N PHE A 43 -2.71 0.33 13.28
CA PHE A 43 -1.56 -0.30 13.93
C PHE A 43 -0.96 0.58 15.02
N MET A 44 -0.67 1.85 14.72
CA MET A 44 -0.10 2.79 15.70
C MET A 44 -1.01 2.91 16.93
N ASN A 45 -2.29 3.17 16.72
CA ASN A 45 -3.27 3.29 17.80
C ASN A 45 -3.34 2.02 18.64
N TYR A 46 -3.33 0.85 17.99
CA TYR A 46 -3.43 -0.43 18.67
C TYR A 46 -2.23 -0.72 19.58
N ILE A 47 -1.03 -0.35 19.16
CA ILE A 47 0.19 -0.59 19.96
C ILE A 47 0.58 0.58 20.87
N GLY A 48 -0.16 1.71 20.81
CA GLY A 48 0.03 2.90 21.64
C GLY A 48 1.12 3.84 21.12
N LEU A 49 1.32 3.95 19.81
CA LEU A 49 2.18 4.95 19.18
C LEU A 49 1.37 6.14 18.68
N THR A 50 2.00 7.31 18.68
CA THR A 50 1.45 8.54 18.14
C THR A 50 2.09 8.88 16.79
N PHE A 51 1.45 9.77 16.03
CA PHE A 51 2.06 10.24 14.78
C PHE A 51 3.33 11.06 15.03
N GLN A 52 3.41 11.78 16.17
CA GLN A 52 4.62 12.50 16.58
C GLN A 52 5.81 11.55 16.76
N ASP A 53 5.58 10.36 17.35
CA ASP A 53 6.62 9.36 17.51
C ASP A 53 7.22 8.96 16.16
N ILE A 54 6.38 8.74 15.16
CA ILE A 54 6.80 8.34 13.81
C ILE A 54 7.52 9.47 13.09
N ILE A 55 6.99 10.70 13.16
CA ILE A 55 7.63 11.88 12.55
C ILE A 55 9.03 12.11 13.15
N LYS A 56 9.18 11.98 14.48
CA LYS A 56 10.46 12.22 15.17
C LYS A 56 11.48 11.12 14.94
N ASN A 57 11.06 9.84 15.00
CA ASN A 57 11.98 8.71 15.07
C ASN A 57 12.21 7.99 13.73
N CYS A 58 11.31 8.16 12.74
CA CYS A 58 11.37 7.39 11.50
C CYS A 58 11.62 8.24 10.24
N ASP A 59 12.04 9.50 10.39
CA ASP A 59 12.10 10.49 9.30
C ASP A 59 10.81 10.51 8.46
N ALA A 60 9.69 10.27 9.11
CA ALA A 60 8.42 10.19 8.43
C ALA A 60 7.94 11.57 7.97
N THR A 61 7.15 11.54 6.91
CA THR A 61 6.38 12.67 6.38
C THR A 61 4.94 12.23 6.19
N PHE A 62 4.01 13.17 6.10
CA PHE A 62 2.61 12.82 5.82
C PHE A 62 2.42 12.40 4.36
N LYS A 63 1.39 11.59 4.14
CA LYS A 63 0.98 11.14 2.81
C LYS A 63 -0.52 11.39 2.63
N SER A 64 -0.88 12.23 1.67
CA SER A 64 -2.27 12.52 1.29
C SER A 64 -2.78 11.65 0.16
N GLY A 65 -1.89 10.91 -0.53
CA GLY A 65 -2.27 10.09 -1.66
C GLY A 65 -1.09 9.66 -2.54
N ILE A 66 -1.42 9.30 -3.78
CA ILE A 66 -0.46 8.95 -4.82
C ILE A 66 -0.75 9.79 -6.06
N MET A 67 0.23 10.57 -6.49
CA MET A 67 0.17 11.39 -7.70
C MET A 67 0.64 10.56 -8.89
N PHE A 68 -0.28 10.22 -9.76
CA PHE A 68 -0.02 9.51 -11.01
C PHE A 68 0.37 10.50 -12.11
N LYS A 69 1.62 10.40 -12.58
CA LYS A 69 2.17 11.28 -13.62
C LYS A 69 2.45 10.50 -14.90
N ASN A 70 2.04 11.07 -16.03
CA ASN A 70 2.30 10.49 -17.34
C ASN A 70 1.65 9.10 -17.57
N TRP A 71 0.60 8.74 -16.78
CA TRP A 71 -0.18 7.52 -16.99
C TRP A 71 -1.28 7.71 -18.02
N HIS A 72 -1.80 8.90 -18.11
CA HIS A 72 -2.82 9.33 -19.06
C HIS A 72 -2.46 10.73 -19.57
N ASP A 73 -3.33 11.35 -20.37
CA ASP A 73 -3.11 12.70 -20.93
C ASP A 73 -2.96 13.76 -19.84
N LYS A 74 -3.57 13.53 -18.67
CA LYS A 74 -3.45 14.41 -17.51
C LYS A 74 -2.93 13.64 -16.30
N ASP A 75 -2.17 14.34 -15.45
CA ASP A 75 -1.80 13.82 -14.14
C ASP A 75 -3.03 13.80 -13.23
N TYR A 76 -3.12 12.81 -12.34
CA TYR A 76 -4.21 12.69 -11.38
C TYR A 76 -3.72 12.23 -10.01
N LEU A 77 -4.48 12.56 -8.96
CA LEU A 77 -4.20 12.17 -7.58
C LEU A 77 -5.20 11.10 -7.13
N HIS A 78 -4.71 9.93 -6.73
CA HIS A 78 -5.45 9.01 -5.89
C HIS A 78 -5.32 9.47 -4.45
N SER A 79 -6.29 10.26 -4.00
CA SER A 79 -6.32 10.81 -2.65
C SER A 79 -6.78 9.76 -1.65
N ILE A 80 -6.12 9.74 -0.50
CA ILE A 80 -6.40 8.83 0.59
C ILE A 80 -6.47 9.68 1.87
N GLY A 81 -7.57 10.37 2.07
CA GLY A 81 -7.77 11.25 3.20
C GLY A 81 -9.10 11.00 3.92
N PRO A 82 -9.34 11.61 5.07
CA PRO A 82 -10.60 11.51 5.81
C PRO A 82 -11.81 11.95 4.99
N GLU A 83 -11.58 12.64 3.91
CA GLU A 83 -12.62 13.05 2.97
C GLU A 83 -13.33 11.88 2.27
N HIS A 84 -12.73 10.69 2.25
CA HIS A 84 -13.40 9.47 1.74
C HIS A 84 -14.62 9.08 2.56
N GLU A 85 -14.66 9.39 3.84
CA GLU A 85 -15.80 9.07 4.70
C GLU A 85 -17.06 9.82 4.28
N ILE A 86 -16.91 11.02 3.72
CA ILE A 86 -18.04 11.83 3.21
C ILE A 86 -18.63 11.20 1.94
N ILE A 87 -17.82 10.43 1.20
CA ILE A 87 -18.23 9.79 -0.05
C ILE A 87 -19.07 8.53 0.19
N ASN A 88 -18.94 7.92 1.34
CA ASN A 88 -19.57 6.64 1.71
C ASN A 88 -21.09 6.75 2.00
N GLY A 89 -21.81 7.59 1.32
CA GLY A 89 -23.24 7.77 1.52
C GLY A 89 -24.04 7.68 0.23
N GLN A 90 -25.33 7.98 0.36
CA GLN A 90 -26.27 8.10 -0.76
C GLN A 90 -25.89 9.20 -1.78
N TYR A 91 -24.76 9.86 -1.60
CA TYR A 91 -24.24 10.96 -2.44
C TYR A 91 -23.17 10.51 -3.45
N ARG A 92 -22.89 9.24 -3.57
CA ARG A 92 -21.85 8.69 -4.46
C ARG A 92 -22.03 9.08 -5.93
N THR A 93 -23.25 9.01 -6.41
CA THR A 93 -23.61 9.42 -7.78
C THR A 93 -23.18 10.85 -8.08
N TYR A 94 -23.36 11.73 -7.13
CA TYR A 94 -23.00 13.14 -7.26
C TYR A 94 -21.52 13.36 -7.27
N TYR A 95 -20.85 12.64 -6.40
CA TYR A 95 -19.43 12.72 -6.26
C TYR A 95 -18.71 12.21 -7.51
N GLY A 96 -19.11 11.06 -8.03
CA GLY A 96 -18.58 10.55 -9.28
C GLY A 96 -18.82 11.49 -10.44
N LYS A 97 -19.92 12.24 -10.42
CA LYS A 97 -20.20 13.25 -11.41
C LYS A 97 -19.30 14.48 -11.29
N VAL A 98 -19.10 14.96 -10.08
CA VAL A 98 -18.10 16.00 -9.81
C VAL A 98 -16.73 15.54 -10.27
N ILE A 99 -16.33 14.32 -9.93
CA ILE A 99 -15.08 13.72 -10.39
C ILE A 99 -15.03 13.67 -11.93
N SER A 100 -16.02 13.14 -12.61
CA SER A 100 -15.98 13.00 -14.06
C SER A 100 -15.97 14.33 -14.81
N HIS A 101 -16.51 15.39 -14.23
CA HIS A 101 -16.49 16.74 -14.80
C HIS A 101 -15.29 17.58 -14.40
N ASP A 102 -14.87 17.49 -13.15
CA ASP A 102 -13.93 18.44 -12.55
C ASP A 102 -12.56 17.82 -12.25
N TRP A 103 -12.42 16.49 -12.33
CA TRP A 103 -11.20 15.79 -11.98
C TRP A 103 -9.96 16.27 -12.73
N SER A 104 -10.13 16.69 -13.95
CA SER A 104 -9.06 17.24 -14.76
C SER A 104 -8.71 18.69 -14.44
N ASN A 105 -9.47 19.35 -13.58
CA ASN A 105 -9.26 20.74 -13.19
C ASN A 105 -8.67 20.80 -11.78
N LYS A 106 -7.41 21.22 -11.67
CA LYS A 106 -6.70 21.36 -10.39
C LYS A 106 -7.44 22.23 -9.36
N GLU A 107 -8.11 23.26 -9.83
CA GLU A 107 -8.83 24.21 -8.98
C GLU A 107 -10.08 23.61 -8.34
N LEU A 108 -10.57 22.52 -8.90
CA LEU A 108 -11.82 21.86 -8.52
C LEU A 108 -11.62 20.43 -8.03
N ASN A 109 -10.35 20.03 -7.74
CA ASN A 109 -10.10 18.66 -7.24
C ASN A 109 -10.80 18.47 -5.88
N PRO A 110 -11.95 17.76 -5.86
CA PRO A 110 -12.73 17.66 -4.62
C PRO A 110 -12.13 16.65 -3.64
N LEU A 111 -11.11 15.88 -4.04
CA LEU A 111 -10.61 14.71 -3.33
C LEU A 111 -9.26 14.88 -2.67
N GLY A 112 -8.59 15.95 -2.89
CA GLY A 112 -7.27 16.10 -2.30
C GLY A 112 -6.67 17.45 -2.58
N THR A 113 -5.67 17.77 -1.80
CA THR A 113 -4.84 18.93 -2.07
C THR A 113 -3.75 18.55 -3.07
N TRP A 114 -3.58 19.39 -4.10
CA TRP A 114 -2.43 19.35 -4.99
C TRP A 114 -1.33 20.28 -4.48
N GLU A 115 -1.55 20.87 -3.31
CA GLU A 115 -0.64 21.79 -2.67
C GLU A 115 0.10 21.07 -1.54
N ASN A 116 1.35 21.42 -1.36
CA ASN A 116 2.20 20.90 -0.27
C ASN A 116 1.99 21.70 1.01
N THR A 117 0.72 21.86 1.42
CA THR A 117 0.34 22.65 2.59
C THR A 117 -0.50 21.83 3.56
N VAL A 118 -0.39 22.16 4.84
CA VAL A 118 -1.10 21.52 5.94
C VAL A 118 -1.71 22.62 6.81
N ASP A 119 -2.91 22.37 7.35
CA ASP A 119 -3.54 23.32 8.28
C ASP A 119 -2.75 23.37 9.61
N GLU A 120 -2.32 24.57 10.01
CA GLU A 120 -1.54 24.81 11.22
C GLU A 120 -2.24 24.31 12.49
N TRP A 121 -3.58 24.25 12.50
CA TRP A 121 -4.37 23.72 13.61
C TRP A 121 -3.93 22.32 14.06
N HIS A 122 -3.49 21.47 13.13
CA HIS A 122 -3.02 20.11 13.42
C HIS A 122 -1.69 20.05 14.18
N LEU A 123 -0.98 21.16 14.34
CA LEU A 123 0.24 21.16 15.17
C LEU A 123 -0.06 20.79 16.62
N ASP A 124 -1.22 21.20 17.13
CA ASP A 124 -1.64 21.03 18.52
C ASP A 124 -2.77 20.01 18.71
N ASN A 125 -3.24 19.39 17.62
CA ASN A 125 -4.40 18.52 17.58
C ASN A 125 -4.12 17.20 16.89
N ASP A 126 -5.14 16.55 16.36
CA ASP A 126 -5.03 15.24 15.70
C ASP A 126 -4.22 15.32 14.41
N SER A 127 -3.70 14.16 13.98
CA SER A 127 -2.97 14.06 12.72
C SER A 127 -3.80 14.55 11.53
N PRO A 128 -3.23 15.38 10.64
CA PRO A 128 -3.94 15.83 9.43
C PRO A 128 -4.20 14.70 8.44
N TYR A 129 -3.41 13.63 8.51
CA TYR A 129 -3.49 12.49 7.61
C TYR A 129 -3.32 11.19 8.40
N ASN A 130 -3.92 10.10 7.88
CA ASN A 130 -3.83 8.76 8.44
C ASN A 130 -2.74 7.89 7.78
N GLN A 131 -1.99 8.46 6.85
CA GLN A 131 -0.92 7.79 6.12
C GLN A 131 0.38 8.57 6.15
N PHE A 132 1.49 7.83 5.96
CA PHE A 132 2.83 8.36 6.11
C PHE A 132 3.78 7.78 5.06
N HIS A 133 4.87 8.50 4.81
CA HIS A 133 6.08 7.95 4.23
C HIS A 133 7.10 7.72 5.34
N PHE A 134 7.92 6.68 5.22
CA PHE A 134 8.93 6.31 6.23
C PHE A 134 10.30 6.10 5.61
N ASN A 135 11.33 6.47 6.37
CA ASN A 135 12.64 5.88 6.19
C ASN A 135 12.60 4.45 6.76
N THR A 136 12.62 3.45 5.89
CA THR A 136 12.41 2.04 6.25
C THR A 136 13.41 1.55 7.29
N GLN A 137 14.68 1.97 7.20
CA GLN A 137 15.69 1.57 8.20
C GLN A 137 15.34 2.13 9.58
N LYS A 138 15.10 3.44 9.67
CA LYS A 138 14.75 4.10 10.94
C LYS A 138 13.45 3.56 11.53
N LEU A 139 12.47 3.26 10.67
CA LEU A 139 11.23 2.61 11.12
C LEU A 139 11.50 1.25 11.76
N ASN A 140 12.32 0.41 11.13
CA ASN A 140 12.65 -0.90 11.70
C ASN A 140 13.44 -0.77 13.01
N ASP A 141 14.39 0.15 13.09
CA ASP A 141 15.16 0.40 14.30
C ASP A 141 14.26 0.89 15.45
N TYR A 142 13.33 1.79 15.16
CA TYR A 142 12.37 2.28 16.14
C TYR A 142 11.40 1.20 16.62
N LEU A 143 10.79 0.44 15.68
CA LEU A 143 9.92 -0.68 16.04
C LEU A 143 10.65 -1.79 16.81
N HIS A 144 11.96 -1.96 16.59
CA HIS A 144 12.80 -2.87 17.36
C HIS A 144 12.85 -2.42 18.83
N ILE A 145 13.14 -1.14 19.09
CA ILE A 145 13.15 -0.57 20.44
C ILE A 145 11.80 -0.79 21.14
N ILE A 146 10.70 -0.49 20.45
CA ILE A 146 9.34 -0.69 20.99
C ILE A 146 9.07 -2.17 21.29
N ALA A 147 9.53 -3.07 20.44
CA ALA A 147 9.35 -4.51 20.64
C ALA A 147 10.10 -5.00 21.89
N GLU A 148 11.33 -4.56 22.10
CA GLU A 148 12.12 -4.88 23.31
C GLU A 148 11.47 -4.31 24.58
N GLN A 149 10.97 -3.06 24.54
CA GLN A 149 10.24 -2.44 25.65
C GLN A 149 8.97 -3.21 26.02
N LYS A 150 8.29 -3.84 25.03
CA LYS A 150 7.15 -4.73 25.28
C LYS A 150 7.54 -6.16 25.69
N GLY A 151 8.83 -6.44 25.89
CA GLY A 151 9.32 -7.75 26.32
C GLY A 151 9.32 -8.81 25.22
N ILE A 152 9.42 -8.41 23.96
CA ILE A 152 9.66 -9.34 22.84
C ILE A 152 11.16 -9.60 22.76
N ASN A 153 11.55 -10.86 22.76
CA ASN A 153 12.95 -11.27 22.64
C ASN A 153 13.36 -11.28 21.16
N ILE A 154 14.39 -10.53 20.81
CA ILE A 154 14.89 -10.42 19.43
C ILE A 154 16.30 -11.01 19.37
N LEU A 155 16.49 -12.01 18.51
CA LEU A 155 17.75 -12.71 18.34
C LEU A 155 18.30 -12.54 16.93
N ASP A 156 19.61 -12.30 16.84
CA ASP A 156 20.32 -12.34 15.57
C ASP A 156 20.77 -13.78 15.26
N ASP A 157 20.10 -14.41 14.30
CA ASP A 157 20.49 -15.72 13.75
C ASP A 157 19.97 -15.89 12.33
N GLU A 158 20.64 -16.70 11.55
CA GLU A 158 20.22 -17.04 10.19
C GLU A 158 19.59 -18.43 10.16
N ILE A 159 18.31 -18.51 9.82
CA ILE A 159 17.61 -19.79 9.70
C ILE A 159 18.07 -20.52 8.43
N LYS A 160 18.50 -21.77 8.60
CA LYS A 160 19.07 -22.61 7.57
C LYS A 160 18.11 -23.72 7.11
N ASP A 161 17.30 -24.27 8.02
CA ASP A 161 16.37 -25.35 7.72
C ASP A 161 15.17 -25.37 8.68
N VAL A 162 14.20 -26.21 8.36
CA VAL A 162 12.96 -26.43 9.11
C VAL A 162 12.74 -27.92 9.25
N VAL A 163 12.50 -28.38 10.49
CA VAL A 163 12.24 -29.78 10.80
C VAL A 163 10.77 -29.96 11.13
N LEU A 164 10.13 -30.91 10.44
CA LEU A 164 8.73 -31.23 10.62
C LEU A 164 8.57 -32.41 11.59
N SER A 165 7.45 -32.44 12.31
CA SER A 165 6.99 -33.60 13.08
C SER A 165 6.34 -34.63 12.17
N ASP A 166 6.05 -35.81 12.72
CA ASP A 166 5.32 -36.87 12.00
C ASP A 166 3.89 -36.47 11.61
N GLN A 167 3.32 -35.48 12.30
CA GLN A 167 2.00 -34.90 11.99
C GLN A 167 2.06 -33.79 10.92
N GLY A 168 3.26 -33.41 10.47
CA GLY A 168 3.47 -32.38 9.46
C GLY A 168 3.51 -30.95 10.00
N ASP A 169 3.51 -30.75 11.33
CA ASP A 169 3.76 -29.46 11.95
C ASP A 169 5.25 -29.12 11.95
N ILE A 170 5.61 -27.85 12.03
CA ILE A 170 6.99 -27.45 12.33
C ILE A 170 7.30 -27.85 13.77
N SER A 171 8.24 -28.75 13.96
CA SER A 171 8.76 -29.14 15.27
C SER A 171 9.73 -28.09 15.82
N TYR A 172 10.69 -27.69 14.98
CA TYR A 172 11.63 -26.61 15.27
C TYR A 172 12.27 -26.08 13.98
N ILE A 173 12.84 -24.89 14.07
CA ILE A 173 13.64 -24.29 13.00
C ILE A 173 15.11 -24.34 13.37
N VAL A 174 15.98 -24.59 12.38
CA VAL A 174 17.43 -24.74 12.54
C VAL A 174 18.09 -23.41 12.20
N GLY A 175 18.66 -22.74 13.21
CA GLY A 175 19.50 -21.58 13.02
C GLY A 175 20.97 -21.94 12.80
N GLU A 176 21.78 -20.94 12.43
CA GLU A 176 23.24 -21.08 12.36
C GLU A 176 23.85 -21.29 13.74
N LYS A 177 23.26 -20.65 14.75
CA LYS A 177 23.76 -20.67 16.15
C LYS A 177 23.06 -21.73 17.01
N THR A 178 21.74 -21.93 16.84
CA THR A 178 20.94 -22.86 17.65
C THR A 178 19.61 -23.21 16.97
N ASN A 179 18.90 -24.17 17.57
CA ASN A 179 17.54 -24.53 17.13
C ASN A 179 16.48 -23.81 17.96
N TYR A 180 15.35 -23.51 17.35
CA TYR A 180 14.24 -22.81 17.99
C TYR A 180 12.94 -23.58 17.84
N ALA A 181 12.31 -23.95 18.94
CA ALA A 181 11.01 -24.59 18.99
C ALA A 181 9.95 -23.60 19.47
N SER A 182 8.73 -23.73 18.95
CA SER A 182 7.58 -22.91 19.32
C SER A 182 6.28 -23.65 19.04
N ASP A 183 5.19 -23.25 19.71
CA ASP A 183 3.85 -23.77 19.42
C ASP A 183 3.32 -23.28 18.06
N PHE A 184 3.73 -22.07 17.65
CA PHE A 184 3.30 -21.43 16.41
C PHE A 184 4.43 -20.62 15.78
N PHE A 185 4.49 -20.60 14.46
CA PHE A 185 5.50 -19.90 13.68
C PHE A 185 4.87 -18.88 12.74
N ILE A 186 5.51 -17.71 12.59
CA ILE A 186 5.15 -16.74 11.57
C ILE A 186 6.31 -16.60 10.60
N ASP A 187 6.07 -16.98 9.35
CA ASP A 187 7.08 -16.87 8.30
C ASP A 187 7.09 -15.46 7.71
N CYS A 188 8.10 -14.67 8.10
CA CYS A 188 8.41 -13.36 7.52
C CYS A 188 9.79 -13.39 6.81
N THR A 189 10.20 -14.54 6.26
CA THR A 189 11.50 -14.71 5.60
C THR A 189 11.57 -14.14 4.19
N GLY A 190 10.54 -13.38 3.79
CA GLY A 190 10.48 -12.68 2.52
C GLY A 190 10.35 -13.64 1.32
N PHE A 191 10.95 -13.29 0.21
CA PHE A 191 10.86 -14.10 -1.02
C PHE A 191 11.37 -15.54 -0.88
N LYS A 192 12.16 -15.85 0.16
CA LYS A 192 12.63 -17.20 0.42
C LYS A 192 11.54 -18.14 0.93
N ARG A 193 10.54 -17.62 1.69
CA ARG A 193 9.42 -18.42 2.22
C ARG A 193 9.90 -19.69 2.92
N LEU A 194 10.91 -19.56 3.75
CA LEU A 194 11.69 -20.72 4.26
C LEU A 194 10.83 -21.72 5.03
N LEU A 195 9.88 -21.23 5.85
CA LEU A 195 9.08 -22.10 6.70
C LEU A 195 7.87 -22.65 5.93
N ILE A 196 7.10 -21.78 5.31
CA ILE A 196 5.82 -22.15 4.70
C ILE A 196 6.00 -23.06 3.47
N ASN A 197 7.12 -22.91 2.73
CA ASN A 197 7.45 -23.79 1.60
C ASN A 197 7.71 -25.22 2.07
N LYS A 198 8.30 -25.44 3.26
CA LYS A 198 8.49 -26.79 3.82
C LYS A 198 7.16 -27.47 4.13
N LEU A 199 6.10 -26.71 4.39
CA LEU A 199 4.75 -27.22 4.60
C LEU A 199 3.97 -27.44 3.30
N GLY A 200 4.60 -27.23 2.13
CA GLY A 200 4.03 -27.51 0.83
C GLY A 200 3.13 -26.42 0.25
N ALA A 201 3.26 -25.18 0.71
CA ALA A 201 2.61 -24.03 0.07
C ALA A 201 3.15 -23.85 -1.35
N LYS A 202 2.28 -23.43 -2.28
CA LYS A 202 2.62 -23.21 -3.69
C LYS A 202 2.47 -21.74 -4.04
N TRP A 203 3.39 -21.24 -4.86
CA TRP A 203 3.32 -19.90 -5.38
C TRP A 203 2.43 -19.85 -6.63
N ASN A 204 1.41 -18.99 -6.58
CA ASN A 204 0.54 -18.67 -7.72
C ASN A 204 1.03 -17.35 -8.32
N SER A 205 1.72 -17.43 -9.45
CA SER A 205 2.22 -16.26 -10.16
C SER A 205 1.09 -15.45 -10.78
N TYR A 206 1.15 -14.13 -10.63
CA TYR A 206 0.26 -13.17 -11.29
C TYR A 206 0.87 -12.56 -12.56
N SER A 207 2.03 -13.08 -13.03
CA SER A 207 2.74 -12.57 -14.22
C SER A 207 1.92 -12.60 -15.52
N LYS A 208 0.82 -13.37 -15.54
CA LYS A 208 -0.16 -13.32 -16.61
C LYS A 208 -0.83 -11.94 -16.70
N TYR A 209 -1.03 -11.26 -15.57
CA TYR A 209 -1.77 -10.01 -15.43
C TYR A 209 -0.87 -8.81 -15.12
N LEU A 210 0.16 -9.01 -14.30
CA LEU A 210 1.09 -7.98 -13.83
C LEU A 210 2.48 -8.25 -14.43
N LYS A 211 2.92 -7.38 -15.32
CA LYS A 211 4.11 -7.62 -16.16
C LYS A 211 5.43 -7.17 -15.55
N MET A 212 5.39 -6.36 -14.50
CA MET A 212 6.60 -5.87 -13.85
C MET A 212 7.34 -7.01 -13.15
N LYS A 213 8.66 -7.14 -13.40
CA LYS A 213 9.49 -8.25 -12.91
C LYS A 213 10.79 -7.80 -12.25
N SER A 214 11.15 -6.54 -12.42
CA SER A 214 12.42 -6.00 -11.95
C SER A 214 12.26 -4.61 -11.38
N ALA A 215 13.18 -4.24 -10.49
CA ALA A 215 13.27 -2.89 -9.97
C ALA A 215 14.72 -2.49 -9.70
N ILE A 216 15.09 -1.27 -10.06
CA ILE A 216 16.26 -0.58 -9.53
C ILE A 216 15.80 0.42 -8.48
N VAL A 217 16.51 0.50 -7.35
CA VAL A 217 16.17 1.42 -6.26
C VAL A 217 17.35 2.29 -5.89
N PHE A 218 17.08 3.57 -5.66
CA PHE A 218 18.13 4.58 -5.44
C PHE A 218 17.58 5.78 -4.66
N PRO A 219 18.42 6.46 -3.86
CA PRO A 219 18.06 7.72 -3.21
C PRO A 219 18.29 8.92 -4.14
N THR A 220 17.53 9.98 -3.90
CA THR A 220 17.83 11.32 -4.42
C THR A 220 17.72 12.35 -3.29
N GLU A 221 18.30 13.52 -3.51
CA GLU A 221 18.16 14.64 -2.58
C GLU A 221 16.69 15.05 -2.41
N GLN A 222 16.34 15.49 -1.21
CA GLN A 222 15.03 16.05 -0.95
C GLN A 222 14.87 17.40 -1.65
N LYS A 223 13.65 17.68 -2.10
CA LYS A 223 13.30 18.99 -2.66
C LYS A 223 13.26 20.07 -1.56
N GLN A 224 13.22 21.33 -1.97
CA GLN A 224 13.03 22.46 -1.07
C GLN A 224 11.71 22.30 -0.28
N GLU A 225 10.61 21.97 -0.97
CA GLU A 225 9.33 21.58 -0.40
C GLU A 225 9.16 20.06 -0.46
N ILE A 226 8.58 19.48 0.59
CA ILE A 226 8.34 18.04 0.69
C ILE A 226 6.94 17.74 0.15
N ASP A 227 6.85 16.91 -0.89
CA ASP A 227 5.55 16.53 -1.46
C ASP A 227 4.71 15.78 -0.41
N LEU A 228 3.41 16.09 -0.34
CA LEU A 228 2.43 15.38 0.51
C LEU A 228 1.99 14.03 -0.07
N TRP A 229 2.50 13.64 -1.22
CA TRP A 229 2.10 12.43 -1.94
C TRP A 229 3.29 11.61 -2.39
N THR A 230 3.09 10.31 -2.55
CA THR A 230 3.97 9.49 -3.37
C THR A 230 3.77 9.86 -4.83
N THR A 231 4.82 10.06 -5.61
CA THR A 231 4.68 10.18 -7.07
C THR A 231 4.87 8.80 -7.70
N ALA A 232 3.92 8.38 -8.53
CA ALA A 232 4.01 7.22 -9.42
C ALA A 232 4.04 7.74 -10.87
N ARG A 233 5.23 7.75 -11.49
CA ARG A 233 5.41 8.24 -12.87
C ARG A 233 5.52 7.08 -13.84
N ALA A 234 4.66 7.03 -14.86
CA ALA A 234 4.83 6.08 -15.95
C ALA A 234 6.08 6.45 -16.76
N MET A 235 6.94 5.45 -16.99
CA MET A 235 8.19 5.47 -17.73
C MET A 235 8.01 4.74 -19.07
N ASP A 236 9.07 4.59 -19.87
CA ASP A 236 8.94 3.94 -21.16
C ASP A 236 8.67 2.41 -21.06
N TYR A 237 9.17 1.76 -20.00
CA TYR A 237 9.05 0.31 -19.86
C TYR A 237 8.53 -0.13 -18.47
N GLY A 238 7.75 0.74 -17.83
CA GLY A 238 7.20 0.52 -16.50
C GLY A 238 6.86 1.83 -15.80
N TRP A 239 7.18 1.95 -14.53
CA TRP A 239 6.88 3.15 -13.75
C TRP A 239 7.87 3.37 -12.61
N MET A 240 8.08 4.62 -12.23
CA MET A 240 8.98 5.02 -11.16
C MET A 240 8.20 5.64 -10.00
N PHE A 241 8.46 5.16 -8.78
CA PHE A 241 7.99 5.85 -7.59
C PHE A 241 9.02 6.84 -7.05
N THR A 242 8.52 7.90 -6.43
CA THR A 242 9.30 8.82 -5.60
C THR A 242 8.57 8.98 -4.28
N ILE A 243 9.22 8.59 -3.18
CA ILE A 243 8.71 8.62 -1.81
C ILE A 243 9.49 9.68 -1.03
N PRO A 244 8.89 10.82 -0.69
CA PRO A 244 9.57 11.88 0.05
C PRO A 244 9.59 11.54 1.54
N VAL A 245 10.78 11.30 2.09
CA VAL A 245 10.99 11.24 3.53
C VAL A 245 11.72 12.51 3.99
N TRP A 246 11.90 12.71 5.28
CA TRP A 246 12.40 13.99 5.81
C TRP A 246 13.70 14.49 5.17
N ASP A 247 14.69 13.63 5.00
CA ASP A 247 16.06 13.99 4.60
C ASP A 247 16.40 13.71 3.12
N ARG A 248 15.57 12.90 2.44
CA ARG A 248 15.80 12.46 1.05
C ARG A 248 14.51 12.00 0.39
N CYS A 249 14.60 11.67 -0.89
CA CYS A 249 13.58 10.88 -1.57
C CYS A 249 14.10 9.45 -1.81
N GLY A 250 13.27 8.46 -1.47
CA GLY A 250 13.45 7.08 -1.93
C GLY A 250 12.81 6.89 -3.28
N ASN A 251 13.55 6.34 -4.26
CA ASN A 251 13.03 6.12 -5.60
C ASN A 251 13.19 4.66 -6.01
N GLY A 252 12.31 4.21 -6.88
CA GLY A 252 12.47 2.92 -7.54
C GLY A 252 11.80 2.92 -8.90
N TYR A 253 12.53 2.49 -9.91
CA TYR A 253 11.98 2.23 -11.22
C TYR A 253 11.65 0.73 -11.33
N ILE A 254 10.37 0.45 -11.47
CA ILE A 254 9.78 -0.88 -11.62
C ILE A 254 9.55 -1.08 -13.11
N PHE A 255 10.14 -2.13 -13.71
CA PHE A 255 10.12 -2.32 -15.15
C PHE A 255 9.96 -3.77 -15.57
N ASP A 256 9.51 -3.98 -16.80
CA ASP A 256 9.50 -5.32 -17.40
C ASP A 256 10.87 -5.66 -17.99
N SER A 257 11.55 -6.62 -17.37
CA SER A 257 12.90 -7.06 -17.81
C SER A 257 12.91 -7.86 -19.12
N ASP A 258 11.76 -8.10 -19.73
CA ASP A 258 11.69 -8.68 -21.07
C ASP A 258 11.95 -7.60 -22.14
N TYR A 259 11.80 -6.31 -21.81
CA TYR A 259 12.00 -5.19 -22.72
C TYR A 259 13.31 -4.46 -22.51
N ILE A 260 13.74 -4.25 -21.27
CA ILE A 260 14.97 -3.51 -20.96
C ILE A 260 15.78 -4.19 -19.85
N THR A 261 17.10 -3.93 -19.87
CA THR A 261 18.01 -4.33 -18.79
C THR A 261 18.00 -3.31 -17.65
N ALA A 262 18.59 -3.67 -16.51
CA ALA A 262 18.74 -2.75 -15.37
C ALA A 262 19.62 -1.53 -15.73
N ASP A 263 20.64 -1.71 -16.55
CA ASP A 263 21.52 -0.61 -17.00
C ASP A 263 20.77 0.37 -17.91
N GLN A 264 19.93 -0.13 -18.80
CA GLN A 264 19.06 0.71 -19.64
C GLN A 264 18.01 1.45 -18.80
N ALA A 265 17.42 0.77 -17.79
CA ALA A 265 16.50 1.38 -16.86
C ALA A 265 17.20 2.50 -16.04
N GLN A 266 18.45 2.29 -15.61
CA GLN A 266 19.25 3.32 -14.98
C GLN A 266 19.50 4.51 -15.93
N GLN A 267 19.85 4.25 -17.17
CA GLN A 267 20.08 5.30 -18.16
C GLN A 267 18.82 6.16 -18.38
N GLU A 268 17.66 5.54 -18.55
CA GLU A 268 16.37 6.25 -18.71
C GLU A 268 16.09 7.17 -17.52
N VAL A 269 16.33 6.69 -16.30
CA VAL A 269 16.16 7.51 -15.07
C VAL A 269 17.17 8.68 -15.06
N GLU A 270 18.44 8.44 -15.41
CA GLU A 270 19.46 9.48 -15.44
C GLU A 270 19.15 10.56 -16.48
N GLU A 271 18.63 10.17 -17.64
CA GLU A 271 18.14 11.10 -18.66
C GLU A 271 16.96 11.94 -18.15
N LEU A 272 15.97 11.29 -17.50
CA LEU A 272 14.83 12.00 -16.88
C LEU A 272 15.26 13.01 -15.82
N LEU A 273 16.21 12.63 -14.96
CA LEU A 273 16.65 13.46 -13.84
C LEU A 273 17.75 14.49 -14.24
N GLY A 274 18.37 14.34 -15.41
CA GLY A 274 19.49 15.14 -15.86
C GLY A 274 20.77 14.97 -15.03
N LYS A 275 20.88 13.87 -14.27
CA LYS A 275 22.02 13.56 -13.40
C LYS A 275 22.22 12.06 -13.20
N LYS A 276 23.46 11.68 -12.87
CA LYS A 276 23.79 10.30 -12.49
C LYS A 276 23.13 9.90 -11.18
N ILE A 277 22.77 8.61 -11.08
CA ILE A 277 22.21 8.02 -9.86
C ILE A 277 23.10 6.88 -9.35
N ASN A 278 23.03 6.63 -8.04
CA ASN A 278 23.68 5.49 -7.42
C ASN A 278 22.62 4.42 -7.11
N VAL A 279 22.57 3.37 -7.93
CA VAL A 279 21.65 2.26 -7.70
C VAL A 279 22.10 1.46 -6.47
N GLY A 280 21.29 1.50 -5.41
CA GLY A 280 21.57 0.79 -4.18
C GLY A 280 21.28 -0.71 -4.26
N LYS A 281 20.21 -1.08 -4.99
CA LYS A 281 19.80 -2.49 -5.19
C LYS A 281 19.14 -2.66 -6.56
N HIS A 282 19.37 -3.85 -7.13
CA HIS A 282 18.59 -4.38 -8.24
C HIS A 282 17.80 -5.60 -7.72
N LEU A 283 16.49 -5.55 -7.83
CA LEU A 283 15.57 -6.58 -7.36
C LEU A 283 14.93 -7.27 -8.57
N LYS A 284 14.81 -8.58 -8.50
CA LYS A 284 14.00 -9.38 -9.43
C LYS A 284 12.90 -10.06 -8.62
N PHE A 285 11.69 -10.11 -9.15
CA PHE A 285 10.55 -10.68 -8.48
C PHE A 285 9.55 -11.29 -9.46
N ASP A 286 8.73 -12.18 -8.96
CA ASP A 286 7.57 -12.74 -9.62
C ASP A 286 6.33 -12.25 -8.81
N PRO A 287 5.47 -11.37 -9.37
CA PRO A 287 4.26 -10.96 -8.67
C PRO A 287 3.34 -12.17 -8.45
N GLY A 288 2.78 -12.30 -7.27
CA GLY A 288 1.95 -13.45 -6.95
C GLY A 288 1.61 -13.57 -5.48
N ALA A 289 1.00 -14.68 -5.13
CA ALA A 289 0.64 -15.05 -3.76
C ALA A 289 0.74 -16.56 -3.54
N LEU A 290 0.86 -16.96 -2.28
CA LEU A 290 0.72 -18.37 -1.90
C LEU A 290 -0.72 -18.85 -2.08
N ASP A 291 -0.89 -20.11 -2.46
CA ASP A 291 -2.19 -20.80 -2.48
C ASP A 291 -2.80 -20.92 -1.08
N ARG A 292 -1.96 -21.05 -0.09
CA ARG A 292 -2.31 -21.08 1.34
C ARG A 292 -1.25 -20.35 2.15
N VAL A 293 -1.65 -19.31 2.83
CA VAL A 293 -0.75 -18.50 3.67
C VAL A 293 -0.67 -19.03 5.10
N TRP A 294 -1.61 -19.88 5.53
CA TRP A 294 -1.58 -20.57 6.81
C TRP A 294 -1.72 -22.09 6.61
N ILE A 295 -0.72 -22.84 7.06
CA ILE A 295 -0.69 -24.31 7.02
C ILE A 295 -0.25 -24.79 8.41
N ASN A 296 -1.06 -25.65 9.03
CA ASN A 296 -0.78 -26.24 10.33
C ASN A 296 -0.41 -25.16 11.38
N ASN A 297 0.76 -25.24 12.00
CA ASN A 297 1.23 -24.30 13.00
C ASN A 297 2.10 -23.16 12.42
N CYS A 298 1.97 -22.84 11.12
CA CYS A 298 2.73 -21.76 10.49
C CYS A 298 1.88 -20.88 9.59
N CYS A 299 2.01 -19.55 9.77
CA CYS A 299 1.38 -18.54 8.93
C CYS A 299 2.44 -17.66 8.28
N ALA A 300 2.38 -17.49 6.95
CA ALA A 300 3.20 -16.54 6.20
C ALA A 300 2.58 -15.15 6.20
N ILE A 301 3.40 -14.12 6.46
CA ILE A 301 2.97 -12.71 6.48
C ILE A 301 3.96 -11.86 5.67
N GLY A 302 3.44 -10.83 4.98
CA GLY A 302 4.22 -9.91 4.16
C GLY A 302 4.75 -10.58 2.90
N LEU A 303 6.01 -10.33 2.54
CA LEU A 303 6.62 -10.85 1.31
C LEU A 303 6.70 -12.39 1.25
N SER A 304 6.58 -13.06 2.38
CA SER A 304 6.45 -14.52 2.40
C SER A 304 5.07 -15.00 1.94
N ALA A 305 4.04 -14.21 2.13
CA ALA A 305 2.66 -14.55 1.75
C ALA A 305 2.33 -14.15 0.31
N SER A 306 2.72 -12.94 -0.07
CA SER A 306 2.39 -12.35 -1.38
C SER A 306 3.33 -11.21 -1.73
N PHE A 307 3.41 -10.91 -3.01
CA PHE A 307 4.05 -9.71 -3.52
C PHE A 307 3.36 -9.26 -4.80
N VAL A 308 3.00 -8.00 -4.85
CA VAL A 308 2.68 -7.27 -6.07
C VAL A 308 3.55 -6.01 -6.10
N GLU A 309 3.72 -5.43 -7.28
CA GLU A 309 4.42 -4.18 -7.42
C GLU A 309 3.85 -3.09 -6.49
N PRO A 310 4.68 -2.21 -5.90
CA PRO A 310 4.26 -1.34 -4.80
C PRO A 310 3.49 -0.08 -5.28
N LEU A 311 2.71 -0.19 -6.35
CA LEU A 311 2.03 0.94 -6.99
C LEU A 311 1.11 1.70 -6.02
N GLU A 312 0.46 0.96 -5.11
CA GLU A 312 -0.47 1.49 -4.11
C GLU A 312 0.04 1.30 -2.67
N ALA A 313 1.35 1.07 -2.51
CA ALA A 313 2.01 0.96 -1.20
C ALA A 313 1.38 -0.11 -0.27
N THR A 314 0.86 -1.20 -0.81
CA THR A 314 0.03 -2.19 -0.09
C THR A 314 0.78 -3.09 0.88
N SER A 315 2.11 -3.22 0.75
CA SER A 315 2.90 -4.27 1.44
C SER A 315 2.78 -4.23 2.98
N ILE A 316 2.94 -3.04 3.58
CA ILE A 316 2.83 -2.89 5.05
C ILE A 316 1.38 -3.04 5.49
N GLY A 317 0.44 -2.39 4.79
CA GLY A 317 -1.00 -2.48 5.10
C GLY A 317 -1.53 -3.91 5.03
N THR A 318 -1.13 -4.67 4.01
CA THR A 318 -1.46 -6.10 3.91
C THR A 318 -0.91 -6.90 5.09
N SER A 319 0.33 -6.64 5.52
CA SER A 319 0.93 -7.33 6.67
C SER A 319 0.18 -7.02 7.97
N ILE A 320 -0.28 -5.78 8.15
CA ILE A 320 -1.09 -5.36 9.30
C ILE A 320 -2.45 -6.08 9.26
N ASN A 321 -3.16 -6.01 8.14
CA ASN A 321 -4.46 -6.66 7.95
C ASN A 321 -4.37 -8.18 8.19
N GLN A 322 -3.39 -8.86 7.59
CA GLN A 322 -3.11 -10.28 7.82
C GLN A 322 -2.95 -10.59 9.30
N THR A 323 -2.22 -9.74 10.04
CA THR A 323 -1.96 -9.98 11.45
C THR A 323 -3.19 -9.73 12.31
N PHE A 324 -3.98 -8.70 12.03
CA PHE A 324 -5.24 -8.45 12.74
C PHE A 324 -6.23 -9.61 12.53
N LEU A 325 -6.34 -10.13 11.31
CA LEU A 325 -7.15 -11.31 11.03
C LEU A 325 -6.62 -12.55 11.78
N LEU A 326 -5.30 -12.75 11.77
CA LEU A 326 -4.66 -13.88 12.45
C LEU A 326 -4.91 -13.83 13.96
N MET A 327 -4.76 -12.67 14.60
CA MET A 327 -4.95 -12.56 16.06
C MET A 327 -6.34 -12.97 16.54
N HIS A 328 -7.37 -12.85 15.68
CA HIS A 328 -8.72 -13.28 16.00
C HIS A 328 -8.94 -14.79 15.82
N ARG A 329 -8.16 -15.42 14.93
CA ARG A 329 -8.30 -16.83 14.56
C ARG A 329 -7.31 -17.75 15.28
N LEU A 330 -6.21 -17.18 15.79
CA LEU A 330 -5.10 -17.93 16.40
C LEU A 330 -5.48 -18.66 17.71
N PRO A 331 -6.26 -18.06 18.65
CA PRO A 331 -6.62 -18.77 19.87
C PRO A 331 -7.47 -20.01 19.58
N ASN A 332 -6.99 -21.19 20.04
CA ASN A 332 -7.68 -22.47 19.85
C ASN A 332 -8.07 -22.78 18.40
N TYR A 333 -7.18 -22.43 17.46
CA TYR A 333 -7.44 -22.60 16.04
C TYR A 333 -7.69 -24.07 15.66
N THR A 334 -8.52 -24.24 14.65
CA THR A 334 -8.92 -25.51 14.08
C THR A 334 -8.64 -25.49 12.59
N LYS A 335 -8.78 -26.63 11.92
CA LYS A 335 -8.73 -26.68 10.45
C LYS A 335 -9.69 -25.67 9.82
N LYS A 336 -10.90 -25.52 10.37
CA LYS A 336 -11.87 -24.52 9.90
C LYS A 336 -11.34 -23.08 10.06
N SER A 337 -10.67 -22.76 11.16
CA SER A 337 -10.04 -21.43 11.37
C SER A 337 -9.00 -21.14 10.30
N ILE A 338 -8.18 -22.14 9.98
CA ILE A 338 -7.15 -22.05 8.94
C ILE A 338 -7.78 -21.85 7.56
N ASP A 339 -8.76 -22.69 7.19
CA ASP A 339 -9.43 -22.63 5.89
C ASP A 339 -10.13 -21.26 5.68
N GLU A 340 -10.83 -20.75 6.68
CA GLU A 340 -11.47 -19.44 6.64
C GLU A 340 -10.48 -18.28 6.55
N TYR A 341 -9.36 -18.37 7.28
CA TYR A 341 -8.30 -17.37 7.18
C TYR A 341 -7.70 -17.34 5.77
N ASN A 342 -7.33 -18.49 5.22
CA ASN A 342 -6.77 -18.59 3.88
C ASN A 342 -7.72 -17.99 2.84
N LYS A 343 -9.03 -18.32 2.92
CA LYS A 343 -10.05 -17.77 2.02
C LYS A 343 -10.16 -16.24 2.13
N GLN A 344 -10.13 -15.70 3.36
CA GLN A 344 -10.21 -14.26 3.58
C GLN A 344 -8.99 -13.53 3.00
N ILE A 345 -7.80 -14.08 3.21
CA ILE A 345 -6.56 -13.49 2.68
C ILE A 345 -6.51 -13.60 1.14
N GLU A 346 -6.94 -14.71 0.55
CA GLU A 346 -7.05 -14.86 -0.89
C GLU A 346 -7.90 -13.72 -1.50
N ILE A 347 -9.05 -13.42 -0.90
CA ILE A 347 -9.93 -12.32 -1.34
C ILE A 347 -9.21 -10.97 -1.29
N VAL A 348 -8.49 -10.68 -0.19
CA VAL A 348 -7.70 -9.45 -0.05
C VAL A 348 -6.64 -9.35 -1.14
N LEU A 349 -5.91 -10.43 -1.38
CA LEU A 349 -4.82 -10.45 -2.35
C LEU A 349 -5.32 -10.35 -3.81
N HIS A 350 -6.48 -10.93 -4.11
CA HIS A 350 -7.14 -10.75 -5.40
C HIS A 350 -7.63 -9.31 -5.59
N ASN A 351 -8.21 -8.69 -4.57
CA ASN A 351 -8.61 -7.28 -4.62
C ASN A 351 -7.43 -6.35 -4.91
N ILE A 352 -6.27 -6.58 -4.27
CA ILE A 352 -5.05 -5.83 -4.53
C ILE A 352 -4.54 -6.06 -5.96
N ARG A 353 -4.48 -7.31 -6.42
CA ARG A 353 -4.08 -7.66 -7.79
C ARG A 353 -4.94 -6.93 -8.83
N ASP A 354 -6.25 -6.99 -8.66
CA ASP A 354 -7.22 -6.43 -9.59
C ASP A 354 -7.15 -4.90 -9.60
N PHE A 355 -6.98 -4.30 -8.44
CA PHE A 355 -6.80 -2.85 -8.32
C PHE A 355 -5.49 -2.38 -8.98
N VAL A 356 -4.37 -3.08 -8.77
CA VAL A 356 -3.11 -2.76 -9.46
C VAL A 356 -3.25 -2.95 -10.98
N ALA A 357 -3.90 -4.02 -11.43
CA ALA A 357 -4.13 -4.25 -12.86
C ALA A 357 -4.97 -3.15 -13.52
N LEU A 358 -5.92 -2.56 -12.79
CA LEU A 358 -6.76 -1.44 -13.28
C LEU A 358 -5.91 -0.25 -13.75
N HIS A 359 -4.81 0.08 -13.09
CA HIS A 359 -3.96 1.21 -13.45
C HIS A 359 -3.35 1.09 -14.85
N TYR A 360 -3.21 -0.13 -15.35
CA TYR A 360 -2.69 -0.40 -16.69
C TYR A 360 -3.76 -0.32 -17.80
N VAL A 361 -5.02 -0.06 -17.45
CA VAL A 361 -6.10 0.24 -18.42
C VAL A 361 -5.97 1.71 -18.86
N THR A 362 -4.86 2.05 -19.45
CA THR A 362 -4.53 3.40 -19.92
C THR A 362 -4.57 3.51 -21.44
N ASN A 363 -4.74 4.73 -21.97
CA ASN A 363 -4.64 5.00 -23.41
C ASN A 363 -3.18 5.12 -23.89
N LYS A 364 -2.21 5.09 -22.98
CA LYS A 364 -0.77 5.18 -23.30
C LYS A 364 -0.37 4.11 -24.32
N GLY A 365 0.41 4.46 -25.30
CA GLY A 365 0.74 3.55 -26.40
C GLY A 365 1.83 4.07 -27.33
N HIS A 366 2.75 4.89 -26.79
CA HIS A 366 3.79 5.57 -27.54
C HIS A 366 4.93 4.63 -27.99
N ASN A 367 5.10 3.45 -27.34
CA ASN A 367 6.09 2.45 -27.67
C ASN A 367 5.52 1.03 -27.68
N GLU A 368 6.34 0.02 -27.98
CA GLU A 368 5.96 -1.39 -28.07
C GLU A 368 5.46 -1.92 -26.71
N PHE A 369 6.17 -1.64 -25.62
CA PHE A 369 5.78 -2.07 -24.27
C PHE A 369 4.37 -1.63 -23.91
N TRP A 370 4.03 -0.35 -24.04
CA TRP A 370 2.71 0.17 -23.71
C TRP A 370 1.61 -0.30 -24.66
N LYS A 371 1.95 -0.65 -25.90
CA LYS A 371 1.01 -1.31 -26.82
C LYS A 371 0.69 -2.73 -26.37
N ASP A 372 1.71 -3.47 -25.92
CA ASP A 372 1.54 -4.84 -25.46
C ASP A 372 0.82 -4.90 -24.12
N ILE A 373 1.05 -3.95 -23.21
CA ILE A 373 0.31 -3.83 -21.95
C ILE A 373 -1.21 -3.78 -22.17
N LYS A 374 -1.68 -3.10 -23.21
CA LYS A 374 -3.11 -3.06 -23.56
C LYS A 374 -3.73 -4.42 -23.89
N ASN A 375 -2.90 -5.37 -24.31
CA ASN A 375 -3.32 -6.72 -24.68
C ASN A 375 -3.21 -7.71 -23.50
N VAL A 376 -2.72 -7.27 -22.34
CA VAL A 376 -2.64 -8.10 -21.14
C VAL A 376 -4.06 -8.38 -20.64
N PRO A 377 -4.43 -9.65 -20.40
CA PRO A 377 -5.76 -9.97 -19.90
C PRO A 377 -5.96 -9.37 -18.50
N LEU A 378 -7.14 -8.90 -18.23
CA LEU A 378 -7.52 -8.44 -16.89
C LEU A 378 -7.83 -9.64 -15.97
N PRO A 379 -7.49 -9.56 -14.69
CA PRO A 379 -7.72 -10.64 -13.75
C PRO A 379 -9.18 -10.69 -13.27
N GLY A 380 -9.64 -11.90 -12.90
CA GLY A 380 -10.96 -12.12 -12.33
C GLY A 380 -12.09 -11.55 -13.21
N ASP A 381 -13.03 -10.91 -12.56
CA ASP A 381 -14.19 -10.28 -13.19
C ASP A 381 -13.96 -8.79 -13.54
N LEU A 382 -12.71 -8.31 -13.45
CA LEU A 382 -12.40 -6.89 -13.65
C LEU A 382 -12.84 -6.38 -15.04
N SER A 383 -12.75 -7.22 -16.07
CA SER A 383 -13.23 -6.85 -17.43
C SER A 383 -14.74 -6.58 -17.45
N ASP A 384 -15.53 -7.43 -16.79
CA ASP A 384 -16.98 -7.29 -16.72
C ASP A 384 -17.37 -6.10 -15.85
N TRP A 385 -16.68 -5.90 -14.74
CA TRP A 385 -16.84 -4.71 -13.91
C TRP A 385 -16.51 -3.42 -14.64
N LEU A 386 -15.45 -3.36 -15.43
CA LEU A 386 -15.12 -2.17 -16.24
C LEU A 386 -16.18 -1.88 -17.29
N ALA A 387 -16.75 -2.90 -17.90
CA ALA A 387 -17.87 -2.72 -18.85
C ALA A 387 -19.10 -2.14 -18.14
N HIS A 388 -19.40 -2.59 -16.92
CA HIS A 388 -20.48 -2.06 -16.09
C HIS A 388 -20.21 -0.63 -15.61
N TRP A 389 -19.04 -0.40 -14.99
CA TRP A 389 -18.66 0.89 -14.42
C TRP A 389 -18.38 1.99 -15.45
N LYS A 390 -18.29 1.63 -16.73
CA LYS A 390 -18.21 2.65 -17.78
C LYS A 390 -19.38 3.64 -17.73
N ASN A 391 -20.58 3.18 -17.37
CA ASN A 391 -21.81 4.00 -17.33
C ASN A 391 -22.42 4.11 -15.93
N ASN A 392 -21.84 3.42 -14.93
CA ASN A 392 -22.32 3.38 -13.55
C ASN A 392 -21.14 3.60 -12.60
N LEU A 393 -21.38 4.26 -11.47
CA LEU A 393 -20.34 4.35 -10.44
C LEU A 393 -20.19 3.02 -9.73
N PRO A 394 -18.94 2.62 -9.39
CA PRO A 394 -18.74 1.58 -8.40
C PRO A 394 -19.48 1.90 -7.10
N ILE A 395 -20.14 0.91 -6.54
CA ILE A 395 -20.85 1.03 -5.26
C ILE A 395 -20.34 -0.02 -4.28
N LEU A 396 -20.57 0.20 -2.98
CA LEU A 396 -20.08 -0.72 -1.94
C LEU A 396 -20.59 -2.15 -2.15
N GLU A 397 -21.80 -2.29 -2.67
CA GLU A 397 -22.45 -3.57 -2.93
C GLU A 397 -21.71 -4.41 -4.01
N ASP A 398 -20.99 -3.77 -4.93
CA ASP A 398 -20.15 -4.45 -5.93
C ASP A 398 -19.00 -5.22 -5.25
N PHE A 399 -18.62 -4.79 -4.04
CA PHE A 399 -17.53 -5.35 -3.24
C PHE A 399 -18.03 -6.22 -2.08
N ILE A 400 -19.32 -6.53 -2.00
CA ILE A 400 -19.90 -7.26 -0.85
C ILE A 400 -19.30 -8.67 -0.69
N HIS A 401 -18.90 -9.29 -1.81
CA HIS A 401 -18.26 -10.60 -1.82
C HIS A 401 -16.80 -10.55 -1.36
N THR A 402 -16.16 -9.37 -1.40
CA THR A 402 -14.82 -9.15 -0.88
C THR A 402 -14.83 -8.91 0.63
N GLY A 403 -16.01 -8.67 1.20
CA GLY A 403 -16.21 -8.46 2.63
C GLY A 403 -15.57 -7.17 3.14
N SER A 404 -15.56 -7.02 4.47
CA SER A 404 -14.94 -5.88 5.15
C SER A 404 -13.41 -5.83 5.01
N TYR A 405 -12.80 -6.88 4.49
CA TYR A 405 -11.35 -7.08 4.44
C TYR A 405 -10.68 -6.53 3.18
N ALA A 406 -11.44 -6.17 2.13
CA ALA A 406 -10.86 -5.58 0.92
C ALA A 406 -10.12 -4.27 1.26
N LEU A 407 -8.90 -4.12 0.74
CA LEU A 407 -8.13 -2.90 0.89
C LEU A 407 -8.72 -1.78 0.03
N PHE A 408 -9.18 -2.13 -1.17
CA PHE A 408 -9.71 -1.18 -2.14
C PHE A 408 -11.19 -1.42 -2.38
N LYS A 409 -11.99 -0.38 -2.19
CA LYS A 409 -13.43 -0.38 -2.37
C LYS A 409 -13.85 0.70 -3.37
N ASP A 410 -15.13 0.92 -3.48
CA ASP A 410 -15.73 1.89 -4.39
C ASP A 410 -14.99 3.24 -4.49
N PRO A 411 -14.61 3.95 -3.40
CA PRO A 411 -13.96 5.25 -3.53
C PRO A 411 -12.61 5.19 -4.25
N HIS A 412 -11.85 4.12 -4.03
CA HIS A 412 -10.55 3.92 -4.68
C HIS A 412 -10.72 3.66 -6.18
N PHE A 413 -11.63 2.74 -6.54
CA PHE A 413 -11.92 2.44 -7.94
C PHE A 413 -12.46 3.66 -8.70
N ILE A 414 -13.39 4.44 -8.09
CA ILE A 414 -13.92 5.67 -8.68
C ILE A 414 -12.79 6.63 -9.06
N GLN A 415 -11.81 6.82 -8.17
CA GLN A 415 -10.73 7.76 -8.40
C GLN A 415 -9.81 7.34 -9.55
N ILE A 416 -9.45 6.06 -9.62
CA ILE A 416 -8.61 5.55 -10.70
C ILE A 416 -9.37 5.56 -12.03
N LEU A 417 -10.63 5.13 -12.05
CA LEU A 417 -11.47 5.19 -13.24
C LEU A 417 -11.64 6.62 -13.77
N ALA A 418 -11.81 7.59 -12.87
CA ALA A 418 -11.88 9.01 -13.23
C ALA A 418 -10.54 9.54 -13.75
N GLY A 419 -9.43 9.20 -13.07
CA GLY A 419 -8.08 9.62 -13.46
C GLY A 419 -7.63 9.06 -14.82
N LEU A 420 -8.07 7.85 -15.15
CA LEU A 420 -7.86 7.21 -16.45
C LEU A 420 -8.94 7.57 -17.51
N GLU A 421 -9.87 8.45 -17.17
CA GLU A 421 -10.99 8.90 -18.04
C GLU A 421 -11.83 7.72 -18.60
N LEU A 422 -12.05 6.67 -17.79
CA LEU A 422 -12.77 5.46 -18.21
C LEU A 422 -14.30 5.59 -18.10
N PHE A 423 -14.80 6.60 -17.41
CA PHE A 423 -16.24 6.85 -17.32
C PHE A 423 -16.84 7.45 -18.60
N ASN A 424 -18.02 6.99 -18.97
CA ASN A 424 -18.85 7.68 -19.95
C ASN A 424 -19.58 8.84 -19.27
N ARG A 425 -19.16 10.07 -19.56
CA ARG A 425 -19.74 11.29 -18.98
C ARG A 425 -21.24 11.42 -19.20
N ASP A 426 -21.73 11.06 -20.40
CA ASP A 426 -23.15 11.16 -20.72
C ASP A 426 -23.97 10.14 -19.92
N GLY A 427 -23.42 8.95 -19.66
CA GLY A 427 -24.05 7.93 -18.81
C GLY A 427 -24.21 8.42 -17.37
N LEU A 428 -23.13 8.93 -16.76
CA LEU A 428 -23.18 9.49 -15.41
C LEU A 428 -24.07 10.75 -15.31
N LEU A 429 -24.06 11.60 -16.35
CA LEU A 429 -24.91 12.77 -16.41
C LEU A 429 -26.40 12.39 -16.53
N SER A 430 -26.71 11.33 -17.26
CA SER A 430 -28.08 10.80 -17.36
C SER A 430 -28.62 10.39 -15.99
N GLU A 431 -27.80 9.65 -15.21
CA GLU A 431 -28.15 9.24 -13.84
C GLU A 431 -28.44 10.46 -12.93
N TYR A 432 -27.56 11.45 -12.94
CA TYR A 432 -27.78 12.68 -12.17
C TYR A 432 -29.05 13.42 -12.57
N ASN A 433 -29.36 13.48 -13.85
CA ASN A 433 -30.56 14.18 -14.32
C ASN A 433 -31.88 13.47 -13.93
N MET A 434 -31.81 12.16 -13.61
CA MET A 434 -32.95 11.43 -13.06
C MET A 434 -33.20 11.68 -11.56
N LEU A 435 -32.27 12.33 -10.88
CA LEU A 435 -32.42 12.62 -9.46
C LEU A 435 -33.43 13.73 -9.18
N SER A 436 -34.03 13.69 -8.00
CA SER A 436 -34.88 14.80 -7.52
C SER A 436 -34.08 16.08 -7.35
N ASP A 437 -34.75 17.24 -7.45
CA ASP A 437 -34.14 18.54 -7.22
C ASP A 437 -33.48 18.64 -5.84
N ALA A 438 -34.09 18.03 -4.82
CA ALA A 438 -33.52 17.97 -3.47
C ALA A 438 -32.19 17.24 -3.43
N ASN A 439 -32.11 16.09 -4.12
CA ASN A 439 -30.90 15.31 -4.19
C ASN A 439 -29.82 16.00 -5.04
N ARG A 440 -30.16 16.66 -6.13
CA ARG A 440 -29.21 17.47 -6.91
C ARG A 440 -28.62 18.62 -6.05
N LYS A 441 -29.46 19.33 -5.30
CA LYS A 441 -28.99 20.36 -4.37
C LYS A 441 -28.05 19.86 -3.29
N LEU A 442 -28.28 18.64 -2.78
CA LEU A 442 -27.36 18.02 -1.81
C LEU A 442 -26.00 17.75 -2.44
N ALA A 443 -25.96 17.28 -3.66
CA ALA A 443 -24.73 17.06 -4.39
C ALA A 443 -23.92 18.32 -4.63
N ASP A 444 -24.62 19.34 -5.09
CA ASP A 444 -24.03 20.65 -5.35
C ASP A 444 -23.56 21.28 -4.03
N GLY A 445 -24.31 21.08 -2.93
CA GLY A 445 -23.97 21.57 -1.59
C GLY A 445 -22.70 20.95 -1.02
N ILE A 446 -22.41 19.68 -1.27
CA ILE A 446 -21.15 19.05 -0.85
C ILE A 446 -19.94 19.76 -1.47
N ARG A 447 -20.07 20.24 -2.70
CA ARG A 447 -19.05 21.02 -3.38
C ARG A 447 -18.84 22.39 -2.72
N GLU A 448 -19.94 23.05 -2.34
CA GLU A 448 -19.90 24.35 -1.70
C GLU A 448 -19.36 24.29 -0.27
N GLU A 449 -19.76 23.29 0.52
CA GLU A 449 -19.27 23.08 1.89
C GLU A 449 -17.76 22.87 1.93
N ARG A 450 -17.19 22.16 0.95
CA ARG A 450 -15.73 21.96 0.86
C ARG A 450 -14.99 23.25 0.59
N ASN A 451 -15.51 24.10 -0.29
CA ASN A 451 -14.92 25.40 -0.56
C ASN A 451 -14.95 26.29 0.69
N VAL A 452 -16.03 26.21 1.48
CA VAL A 452 -16.20 26.98 2.73
C VAL A 452 -15.29 26.44 3.85
N LEU A 453 -15.14 25.11 3.99
CA LEU A 453 -14.26 24.50 4.99
C LEU A 453 -12.78 24.83 4.76
N GLY A 454 -12.39 25.16 3.53
CA GLY A 454 -11.04 25.64 3.22
C GLY A 454 -10.77 27.10 3.58
N MET A 455 -11.80 27.95 3.68
CA MET A 455 -11.63 29.41 3.78
C MET A 455 -11.13 29.94 5.13
N ASN A 456 -11.21 29.15 6.21
CA ASN A 456 -10.81 29.58 7.57
C ASN A 456 -9.55 28.87 8.08
N LYS A 457 -8.80 28.17 7.24
CA LYS A 457 -7.61 27.41 7.61
C LYS A 457 -6.35 28.22 7.40
N VAL A 458 -5.45 28.18 8.37
CA VAL A 458 -4.10 28.74 8.24
C VAL A 458 -3.20 27.66 7.63
N MET A 459 -3.01 27.70 6.33
CA MET A 459 -2.21 26.73 5.61
C MET A 459 -0.74 27.12 5.66
N ILE A 460 0.11 26.19 6.08
CA ILE A 460 1.57 26.33 6.08
C ILE A 460 2.21 25.23 5.23
N GLY A 461 3.42 25.48 4.71
CA GLY A 461 4.14 24.49 3.91
C GLY A 461 4.37 23.19 4.68
N HIS A 462 4.24 22.05 4.01
CA HIS A 462 4.40 20.73 4.64
C HIS A 462 5.74 20.59 5.37
N LYS A 463 6.82 21.07 4.77
CA LYS A 463 8.15 21.05 5.40
C LYS A 463 8.21 21.90 6.66
N ASP A 464 7.64 23.12 6.65
CA ASP A 464 7.59 23.99 7.83
C ASP A 464 6.76 23.33 8.94
N PHE A 465 5.61 22.75 8.60
CA PHE A 465 4.78 21.98 9.53
C PHE A 465 5.59 20.85 10.22
N LEU A 466 6.30 20.04 9.44
CA LEU A 466 7.13 18.97 9.97
C LEU A 466 8.29 19.49 10.84
N GLN A 467 8.91 20.61 10.47
CA GLN A 467 9.95 21.25 11.28
C GLN A 467 9.41 21.66 12.66
N ARG A 468 8.25 22.28 12.71
CA ARG A 468 7.61 22.70 13.97
C ARG A 468 7.22 21.49 14.82
N LEU A 469 6.68 20.41 14.21
CA LEU A 469 6.38 19.18 14.95
C LEU A 469 7.63 18.52 15.55
N ARG A 470 8.72 18.47 14.80
CA ARG A 470 9.98 17.87 15.26
C ARG A 470 10.66 18.70 16.35
N ALA A 471 10.41 20.02 16.40
CA ALA A 471 10.95 20.92 17.41
C ALA A 471 10.15 20.92 18.72
N LYS A 472 8.93 20.36 18.73
CA LYS A 472 8.16 20.20 19.97
C LYS A 472 8.78 19.12 20.85
N GLU A 473 9.01 19.42 22.13
CA GLU A 473 9.53 18.50 23.16
C GLU A 473 8.52 17.39 23.52
#